data_a2800746d38336745e7eeefdff6a5850
#
_entry.id   a2800746d38336745e7eeefdff6a5850
#
_cell.length_a   1.000
_cell.length_b   1.000
_cell.length_c   1.000
_cell.angle_alpha   90.00
_cell.angle_beta   90.00
_cell.angle_gamma   90.00
#
_symmetry.space_group_name_H-M   'P 1'
#
loop_
_entity.id
_entity.type
_entity.pdbx_description
1 polymer ?
#
loop_
_entity_poly.entity_id
_entity_poly.type
_entity_poly.pdbx_seq_one_letter_code
_entity_poly.pdbx_strand_id
1 'polypeptide(L)'
;INSLLASAKKVINSKLSNKQKKVMFNEGTEKPYSSELLNEKRKGFYHCANCGNKLFASNSKFDSGTGWPSFSEALPGAFKTKTDYSFGMERVEYHCAKCGAHHGHVFNDGPRESGKRFCSNGLCLIFKPD
;
A
#
# COMPACT_ATOMS: atom_id res chain seq x y z
N ILE A 1 24.00 -9.01 3.38
CA ILE A 1 22.92 -8.45 4.21
C ILE A 1 22.30 -7.26 3.51
N ASN A 2 23.10 -6.27 3.21
CA ASN A 2 22.61 -5.11 2.48
C ASN A 2 22.11 -5.47 1.08
N SER A 3 22.73 -6.49 0.49
CA SER A 3 22.27 -6.97 -0.81
C SER A 3 20.88 -7.59 -0.73
N LEU A 4 20.53 -8.21 0.39
CA LEU A 4 19.18 -8.72 0.59
C LEU A 4 18.17 -7.60 0.64
N LEU A 5 18.49 -6.51 1.35
CA LEU A 5 17.63 -5.35 1.41
C LEU A 5 17.51 -4.68 0.04
N ALA A 6 18.61 -4.55 -0.66
CA ALA A 6 18.61 -3.98 -2.00
C ALA A 6 17.81 -4.83 -2.97
N SER A 7 17.89 -6.17 -2.85
CA SER A 7 17.16 -7.07 -3.75
C SER A 7 15.67 -7.17 -3.40
N ALA A 8 15.27 -6.77 -2.18
CA ALA A 8 13.89 -6.81 -1.76
C ALA A 8 13.04 -5.77 -2.49
N LYS A 9 13.67 -4.72 -3.01
CA LYS A 9 12.98 -3.65 -3.74
C LYS A 9 13.58 -3.52 -5.13
N LYS A 10 12.82 -3.92 -6.13
CA LYS A 10 13.25 -3.81 -7.53
C LYS A 10 12.24 -3.05 -8.34
N VAL A 11 12.71 -2.12 -9.16
CA VAL A 11 11.85 -1.46 -10.13
C VAL A 11 11.58 -2.47 -11.25
N ILE A 12 10.33 -2.90 -11.36
CA ILE A 12 9.88 -3.83 -12.40
C ILE A 12 9.15 -3.07 -13.50
N ASN A 13 8.33 -2.08 -13.12
CA ASN A 13 7.63 -1.25 -14.08
C ASN A 13 8.46 -0.01 -14.39
N SER A 14 9.06 0.04 -15.57
CA SER A 14 9.89 1.17 -16.00
C SER A 14 9.09 2.45 -16.25
N LYS A 15 7.76 2.36 -16.30
CA LYS A 15 6.88 3.51 -16.56
C LYS A 15 6.39 4.20 -15.30
N LEU A 16 6.85 3.79 -14.13
CA LEU A 16 6.49 4.47 -12.89
C LEU A 16 6.95 5.92 -12.93
N SER A 17 6.09 6.81 -12.43
CA SER A 17 6.44 8.22 -12.29
C SER A 17 7.49 8.41 -11.19
N ASN A 18 8.12 9.58 -11.16
CA ASN A 18 9.06 9.89 -10.08
C ASN A 18 8.37 9.92 -8.72
N LYS A 19 7.12 10.39 -8.67
CA LYS A 19 6.33 10.37 -7.43
C LYS A 19 6.07 8.95 -6.95
N GLN A 20 5.72 8.05 -7.86
CA GLN A 20 5.50 6.65 -7.52
C GLN A 20 6.78 6.01 -7.00
N LYS A 21 7.91 6.25 -7.67
CA LYS A 21 9.20 5.71 -7.23
C LYS A 21 9.59 6.21 -5.85
N LYS A 22 9.34 7.47 -5.57
CA LYS A 22 9.66 8.06 -4.27
C LYS A 22 8.89 7.37 -3.13
N VAL A 23 7.62 7.10 -3.35
CA VAL A 23 6.80 6.41 -2.35
C VAL A 23 7.21 4.95 -2.22
N MET A 24 7.34 4.25 -3.34
CA MET A 24 7.53 2.80 -3.36
C MET A 24 8.94 2.36 -2.97
N PHE A 25 9.95 3.14 -3.30
CA PHE A 25 11.34 2.74 -3.12
C PHE A 25 12.11 3.59 -2.12
N ASN A 26 11.64 4.80 -1.84
CA ASN A 26 12.27 5.69 -0.86
C ASN A 26 11.37 5.95 0.35
N GLU A 27 10.33 5.13 0.51
CA GLU A 27 9.41 5.17 1.65
C GLU A 27 8.76 6.54 1.88
N GLY A 28 8.47 7.21 0.78
CA GLY A 28 7.74 8.47 0.84
C GLY A 28 6.26 8.24 1.13
N THR A 29 5.53 9.34 1.30
CA THR A 29 4.09 9.31 1.54
C THR A 29 3.43 10.34 0.64
N GLU A 30 2.35 9.95 -0.02
CA GLU A 30 1.56 10.90 -0.81
C GLU A 30 0.80 11.85 0.11
N LYS A 31 0.41 13.01 -0.41
CA LYS A 31 -0.40 13.96 0.35
C LYS A 31 -1.79 13.38 0.59
N PRO A 32 -2.39 13.64 1.77
CA PRO A 32 -3.77 13.22 2.00
C PRO A 32 -4.71 13.87 0.97
N TYR A 33 -5.74 13.14 0.59
CA TYR A 33 -6.75 13.57 -0.38
C TYR A 33 -6.21 13.80 -1.80
N SER A 34 -5.02 13.28 -2.12
CA SER A 34 -4.42 13.47 -3.44
C SER A 34 -4.68 12.31 -4.39
N SER A 35 -5.07 11.13 -3.89
CA SER A 35 -5.26 9.97 -4.74
C SER A 35 -6.64 9.93 -5.37
N GLU A 36 -6.68 9.65 -6.67
CA GLU A 36 -7.95 9.40 -7.38
C GLU A 36 -8.66 8.17 -6.84
N LEU A 37 -7.93 7.23 -6.24
CA LEU A 37 -8.50 6.00 -5.72
C LEU A 37 -9.20 6.17 -4.38
N LEU A 38 -9.07 7.34 -3.76
CA LEU A 38 -9.72 7.59 -2.48
C LEU A 38 -11.22 7.34 -2.55
N ASN A 39 -11.87 7.80 -3.61
CA ASN A 39 -13.31 7.68 -3.79
C ASN A 39 -13.71 6.57 -4.76
N GLU A 40 -12.80 5.64 -5.07
CA GLU A 40 -13.10 4.54 -5.97
C GLU A 40 -14.10 3.59 -5.32
N LYS A 41 -15.25 3.36 -5.97
CA LYS A 41 -16.35 2.55 -5.43
C LYS A 41 -16.68 1.31 -6.28
N ARG A 42 -16.07 1.19 -7.45
CA ARG A 42 -16.38 0.06 -8.35
C ARG A 42 -15.85 -1.25 -7.79
N LYS A 43 -16.44 -2.34 -8.19
CA LYS A 43 -15.96 -3.68 -7.86
C LYS A 43 -14.72 -4.01 -8.69
N GLY A 44 -13.76 -4.62 -8.06
CA GLY A 44 -12.54 -5.03 -8.72
C GLY A 44 -11.44 -5.29 -7.72
N PHE A 45 -10.21 -5.23 -8.22
CA PHE A 45 -9.04 -5.50 -7.40
C PHE A 45 -8.01 -4.39 -7.54
N TYR A 46 -7.24 -4.20 -6.47
CA TYR A 46 -6.14 -3.25 -6.43
C TYR A 46 -4.83 -4.02 -6.54
N HIS A 47 -4.01 -3.61 -7.49
CA HIS A 47 -2.75 -4.28 -7.83
C HIS A 47 -1.56 -3.38 -7.52
N CYS A 48 -0.42 -3.98 -7.27
CA CYS A 48 0.83 -3.24 -7.10
C CYS A 48 1.21 -2.57 -8.41
N ALA A 49 1.42 -1.25 -8.37
CA ALA A 49 1.78 -0.50 -9.56
C ALA A 49 3.12 -0.93 -10.15
N ASN A 50 4.00 -1.51 -9.34
CA ASN A 50 5.31 -1.96 -9.80
C ASN A 50 5.29 -3.35 -10.42
N CYS A 51 4.69 -4.34 -9.76
CA CYS A 51 4.78 -5.74 -10.21
C CYS A 51 3.46 -6.37 -10.62
N GLY A 52 2.33 -5.69 -10.41
CA GLY A 52 1.03 -6.22 -10.78
C GLY A 52 0.42 -7.21 -9.79
N ASN A 53 1.08 -7.47 -8.67
CA ASN A 53 0.56 -8.39 -7.67
C ASN A 53 -0.79 -7.91 -7.14
N LYS A 54 -1.78 -8.81 -7.01
CA LYS A 54 -3.06 -8.47 -6.41
C LYS A 54 -2.89 -8.26 -4.92
N LEU A 55 -3.35 -7.12 -4.43
CA LEU A 55 -3.13 -6.70 -3.05
C LEU A 55 -4.40 -6.63 -2.23
N PHE A 56 -5.43 -6.00 -2.78
CA PHE A 56 -6.70 -5.78 -2.08
C PHE A 56 -7.88 -6.05 -3.00
N ALA A 57 -8.97 -6.55 -2.41
CA ALA A 57 -10.26 -6.62 -3.10
C ALA A 57 -11.09 -5.40 -2.72
N SER A 58 -11.94 -4.97 -3.64
CA SER A 58 -12.77 -3.77 -3.44
C SER A 58 -13.72 -3.89 -2.24
N ASN A 59 -14.11 -5.11 -1.87
CA ASN A 59 -15.03 -5.32 -0.74
C ASN A 59 -14.38 -5.02 0.62
N SER A 60 -13.06 -4.89 0.69
CA SER A 60 -12.39 -4.51 1.92
C SER A 60 -12.11 -3.00 2.01
N LYS A 61 -12.36 -2.25 0.96
CA LYS A 61 -12.13 -0.81 0.95
C LYS A 61 -13.21 -0.08 1.75
N PHE A 62 -12.79 0.88 2.57
CA PHE A 62 -13.73 1.70 3.35
C PHE A 62 -13.21 3.14 3.47
N ASP A 63 -14.11 4.05 3.81
CA ASP A 63 -13.76 5.45 4.04
C ASP A 63 -13.32 5.61 5.49
N SER A 64 -12.04 5.83 5.68
CA SER A 64 -11.46 6.01 7.03
C SER A 64 -11.45 7.46 7.48
N GLY A 65 -11.74 8.40 6.58
CA GLY A 65 -11.67 9.82 6.89
C GLY A 65 -10.25 10.38 7.01
N THR A 66 -9.24 9.57 6.67
CA THR A 66 -7.84 9.99 6.84
C THR A 66 -7.25 10.69 5.63
N GLY A 67 -7.89 10.56 4.46
CA GLY A 67 -7.37 11.16 3.23
C GLY A 67 -6.54 10.21 2.38
N TRP A 68 -6.39 8.96 2.80
CA TRP A 68 -5.73 7.91 2.02
C TRP A 68 -6.66 6.73 1.79
N PRO A 69 -6.54 6.03 0.65
CA PRO A 69 -7.28 4.79 0.43
C PRO A 69 -7.04 3.82 1.57
N SER A 70 -8.11 3.28 2.13
CA SER A 70 -8.05 2.42 3.32
C SER A 70 -8.78 1.11 3.09
N PHE A 71 -8.22 0.04 3.65
CA PHE A 71 -8.74 -1.31 3.48
C PHE A 71 -8.75 -2.03 4.82
N SER A 72 -9.77 -2.85 5.06
CA SER A 72 -9.89 -3.60 6.30
C SER A 72 -9.05 -4.88 6.31
N GLU A 73 -8.70 -5.39 5.14
CA GLU A 73 -7.86 -6.57 5.03
C GLU A 73 -7.13 -6.60 3.68
N ALA A 74 -5.98 -7.26 3.66
CA ALA A 74 -5.23 -7.53 2.45
C ALA A 74 -5.54 -8.94 1.97
N LEU A 75 -5.31 -9.21 0.69
CA LEU A 75 -5.41 -10.57 0.17
C LEU A 75 -4.32 -11.44 0.81
N PRO A 76 -4.58 -12.74 1.00
CA PRO A 76 -3.59 -13.63 1.63
C PRO A 76 -2.24 -13.58 0.91
N GLY A 77 -1.17 -13.40 1.70
CA GLY A 77 0.19 -13.39 1.16
C GLY A 77 0.58 -12.16 0.35
N ALA A 78 -0.27 -11.13 0.31
CA ALA A 78 -0.01 -9.94 -0.51
C ALA A 78 1.16 -9.11 0.00
N PHE A 79 1.34 -9.01 1.30
CA PHE A 79 2.30 -8.11 1.92
C PHE A 79 3.18 -8.79 2.95
N LYS A 80 4.36 -8.19 3.16
CA LYS A 80 5.21 -8.42 4.32
C LYS A 80 5.23 -7.14 5.13
N THR A 81 5.42 -7.27 6.43
CA THR A 81 5.40 -6.13 7.35
C THR A 81 6.75 -5.96 8.04
N LYS A 82 7.03 -4.74 8.46
CA LYS A 82 8.15 -4.47 9.36
C LYS A 82 7.81 -3.27 10.22
N THR A 83 8.44 -3.16 11.39
CA THR A 83 8.21 -2.05 12.30
C THR A 83 8.97 -0.81 11.81
N ASP A 84 8.29 0.33 11.83
CA ASP A 84 8.82 1.63 11.44
C ASP A 84 8.83 2.52 12.68
N TYR A 85 10.01 3.01 13.06
CA TYR A 85 10.18 3.86 14.24
C TYR A 85 10.37 5.33 13.88
N SER A 86 10.15 5.71 12.64
CA SER A 86 10.33 7.10 12.23
C SER A 86 9.38 8.03 12.99
N PHE A 87 9.79 9.29 13.13
CA PHE A 87 9.04 10.32 13.85
C PHE A 87 8.76 10.00 15.32
N GLY A 88 9.60 9.16 15.94
CA GLY A 88 9.44 8.82 17.35
C GLY A 88 8.23 7.96 17.67
N MET A 89 7.59 7.38 16.66
CA MET A 89 6.42 6.53 16.83
C MET A 89 6.71 5.12 16.31
N GLU A 90 6.13 4.13 16.99
CA GLU A 90 6.19 2.76 16.49
C GLU A 90 4.99 2.52 15.61
N ARG A 91 5.23 2.24 14.34
CA ARG A 91 4.18 1.91 13.37
C ARG A 91 4.59 0.66 12.62
N VAL A 92 3.60 -0.01 12.04
CA VAL A 92 3.86 -1.20 11.21
C VAL A 92 3.63 -0.80 9.76
N GLU A 93 4.69 -0.87 8.96
CA GLU A 93 4.58 -0.62 7.52
C GLU A 93 4.46 -1.94 6.77
N TYR A 94 3.90 -1.88 5.57
CA TYR A 94 3.77 -3.07 4.75
C TYR A 94 4.34 -2.83 3.34
N HIS A 95 4.91 -3.90 2.82
CA HIS A 95 5.57 -3.93 1.51
C HIS A 95 4.97 -5.03 0.68
N CYS A 96 4.93 -4.84 -0.64
CA CYS A 96 4.51 -5.91 -1.54
C CYS A 96 5.38 -7.14 -1.32
N ALA A 97 4.75 -8.28 -1.07
CA ALA A 97 5.49 -9.52 -0.82
C ALA A 97 6.29 -9.96 -2.04
N LYS A 98 5.88 -9.54 -3.24
CA LYS A 98 6.49 -9.97 -4.48
C LYS A 98 7.66 -9.11 -4.90
N CYS A 99 7.53 -7.78 -4.86
CA CYS A 99 8.58 -6.88 -5.34
C CYS A 99 9.24 -6.05 -4.24
N GLY A 100 8.73 -6.09 -3.01
CA GLY A 100 9.28 -5.36 -1.89
C GLY A 100 8.95 -3.87 -1.84
N ALA A 101 8.16 -3.36 -2.77
CA ALA A 101 7.84 -1.94 -2.80
C ALA A 101 7.00 -1.55 -1.58
N HIS A 102 7.31 -0.40 -0.99
CA HIS A 102 6.57 0.15 0.13
C HIS A 102 5.18 0.59 -0.32
N HIS A 103 4.15 0.26 0.44
CA HIS A 103 2.77 0.64 0.12
C HIS A 103 2.13 1.54 1.18
N GLY A 104 2.42 1.34 2.43
CA GLY A 104 1.81 2.13 3.48
C GLY A 104 2.02 1.53 4.86
N HIS A 105 1.10 1.83 5.76
CA HIS A 105 1.14 1.38 7.15
C HIS A 105 -0.19 0.73 7.53
N VAL A 106 -0.14 -0.22 8.46
CA VAL A 106 -1.33 -0.86 9.00
C VAL A 106 -1.49 -0.47 10.47
N PHE A 107 -2.72 -0.13 10.85
CA PHE A 107 -3.08 0.31 12.19
C PHE A 107 -4.15 -0.61 12.77
N ASN A 108 -4.30 -0.63 14.09
CA ASN A 108 -5.27 -1.47 14.80
C ASN A 108 -6.55 -0.71 15.15
N ASP A 109 -6.93 0.24 14.33
CA ASP A 109 -8.12 1.08 14.52
C ASP A 109 -9.11 0.97 13.37
N GLY A 110 -9.14 -0.16 12.72
CA GLY A 110 -10.02 -0.41 11.58
C GLY A 110 -11.40 -0.92 11.97
N PRO A 111 -12.20 -1.29 10.97
CA PRO A 111 -13.53 -1.83 11.21
C PRO A 111 -13.49 -3.04 12.12
N ARG A 112 -14.57 -3.25 12.85
CA ARG A 112 -14.63 -4.28 13.88
C ARG A 112 -14.34 -5.70 13.42
N GLU A 113 -14.59 -6.02 12.17
CA GLU A 113 -14.42 -7.40 11.67
C GLU A 113 -12.97 -7.84 11.69
N SER A 114 -12.07 -6.99 11.21
CA SER A 114 -10.64 -7.29 11.23
C SER A 114 -9.92 -6.52 12.32
N GLY A 115 -10.47 -5.38 12.72
CA GLY A 115 -9.80 -4.45 13.62
C GLY A 115 -8.62 -3.74 13.01
N LYS A 116 -8.38 -3.89 11.71
CA LYS A 116 -7.21 -3.36 11.04
C LYS A 116 -7.59 -2.31 10.00
N ARG A 117 -6.71 -1.32 9.86
CA ARG A 117 -6.81 -0.30 8.81
C ARG A 117 -5.49 -0.29 8.04
N PHE A 118 -5.53 -0.81 6.82
CA PHE A 118 -4.40 -0.73 5.89
C PHE A 118 -4.52 0.61 5.18
N CYS A 119 -3.65 1.55 5.54
CA CYS A 119 -3.61 2.88 4.96
C CYS A 119 -2.60 2.86 3.82
N SER A 120 -3.09 2.91 2.59
CA SER A 120 -2.26 2.72 1.42
C SER A 120 -2.06 4.02 0.66
N ASN A 121 -0.85 4.21 0.12
CA ASN A 121 -0.61 5.30 -0.82
C ASN A 121 -1.21 4.91 -2.17
N GLY A 122 -2.16 5.69 -2.66
CA GLY A 122 -2.83 5.38 -3.92
C GLY A 122 -1.89 5.37 -5.11
N LEU A 123 -0.78 6.11 -5.04
CA LEU A 123 0.24 6.10 -6.09
C LEU A 123 0.85 4.71 -6.31
N CYS A 124 0.80 3.86 -5.29
CA CYS A 124 1.36 2.51 -5.35
C CYS A 124 0.38 1.48 -5.93
N LEU A 125 -0.85 1.88 -6.19
CA LEU A 125 -1.92 0.98 -6.58
C LEU A 125 -2.40 1.25 -7.99
N ILE A 126 -2.81 0.17 -8.67
CA ILE A 126 -3.56 0.25 -9.92
C ILE A 126 -4.87 -0.48 -9.67
N PHE A 127 -5.99 0.20 -9.85
CA PHE A 127 -7.29 -0.42 -9.74
C PHE A 127 -7.72 -1.01 -11.08
N LYS A 128 -8.16 -2.26 -11.06
CA LYS A 128 -8.72 -2.92 -12.24
C LYS A 128 -10.15 -3.34 -11.92
N PRO A 129 -11.14 -2.70 -12.57
CA PRO A 129 -12.54 -3.06 -12.35
C PRO A 129 -12.85 -4.44 -12.94
N ASP A 130 -13.80 -5.10 -12.33
CA ASP A 130 -14.31 -6.38 -12.86
C ASP A 130 -15.01 -6.19 -14.20
#